data_1334f3ed9384f361f890999ba9a3f0c2
#
_entry.id   1334f3ed9384f361f890999ba9a3f0c2
#
_cell.length_a   1.000
_cell.length_b   1.000
_cell.length_c   1.000
_cell.angle_alpha   90.00
_cell.angle_beta   90.00
_cell.angle_gamma   90.00
#
_symmetry.space_group_name_H-M   'P 1'
#
loop_
_entity.id
_entity.type
_entity.pdbx_description
1 polymer ?
#
loop_
_entity_poly.entity_id
_entity_poly.type
_entity_poly.pdbx_seq_one_letter_code
_entity_poly.pdbx_strand_id
1 'polypeptide(L)'
;RFEYSSSPVTLVAALATCLREVHARYGADAIFEEILRLQDHFLEHLAHPDLKPLRFSRKHRSGILALYCPDLKGCAAALSTQDLICSPRGGYLRVAPHYYNTEEQVEQLAAALNRSGSGNP
;
A
#
# COMPACT_ATOMS: atom_id res chain seq x y z
N ARG A 1 -32.92 7.69 10.81
CA ARG A 1 -32.41 6.54 11.57
C ARG A 1 -32.39 5.35 10.64
N PHE A 2 -31.19 4.80 10.39
CA PHE A 2 -31.00 3.71 9.42
C PHE A 2 -30.48 2.46 10.15
N GLU A 3 -31.28 1.91 11.04
CA GLU A 3 -31.00 0.64 11.72
C GLU A 3 -31.97 -0.41 11.20
N TYR A 4 -31.46 -1.36 10.38
CA TYR A 4 -32.29 -2.34 9.70
C TYR A 4 -32.35 -3.71 10.40
N SER A 5 -31.44 -4.01 11.32
CA SER A 5 -31.39 -5.29 12.03
C SER A 5 -30.42 -5.26 13.19
N SER A 6 -30.10 -6.41 13.76
CA SER A 6 -29.10 -6.54 14.83
C SER A 6 -27.74 -6.02 14.36
N SER A 7 -27.21 -5.04 15.09
CA SER A 7 -25.87 -4.50 14.82
C SER A 7 -24.81 -5.60 14.98
N PRO A 8 -23.77 -5.65 14.12
CA PRO A 8 -22.68 -6.60 14.25
C PRO A 8 -21.77 -6.21 15.44
N VAL A 9 -22.19 -6.53 16.65
CA VAL A 9 -21.56 -6.08 17.92
C VAL A 9 -20.06 -6.37 17.96
N THR A 10 -19.63 -7.51 17.46
CA THR A 10 -18.21 -7.88 17.40
C THR A 10 -17.41 -6.91 16.53
N LEU A 11 -17.94 -6.52 15.37
CA LEU A 11 -17.26 -5.56 14.47
C LEU A 11 -17.26 -4.16 15.07
N VAL A 12 -18.33 -3.76 15.74
CA VAL A 12 -18.41 -2.46 16.45
C VAL A 12 -17.39 -2.42 17.58
N ALA A 13 -17.27 -3.49 18.37
CA ALA A 13 -16.28 -3.58 19.45
C ALA A 13 -14.84 -3.54 18.90
N ALA A 14 -14.57 -4.27 17.81
CA ALA A 14 -13.26 -4.24 17.15
C ALA A 14 -12.92 -2.84 16.61
N LEU A 15 -13.85 -2.16 15.95
CA LEU A 15 -13.66 -0.78 15.49
C LEU A 15 -13.41 0.18 16.66
N ALA A 16 -14.21 0.10 17.72
CA ALA A 16 -14.06 0.94 18.91
C ALA A 16 -12.67 0.74 19.57
N THR A 17 -12.19 -0.50 19.60
CA THR A 17 -10.83 -0.80 20.09
C THR A 17 -9.77 -0.20 19.19
N CYS A 18 -9.88 -0.38 17.88
CA CYS A 18 -8.95 0.21 16.90
C CYS A 18 -8.90 1.75 17.03
N LEU A 19 -10.05 2.40 17.16
CA LEU A 19 -10.12 3.85 17.32
C LEU A 19 -9.43 4.32 18.62
N ARG A 20 -9.60 3.61 19.74
CA ARG A 20 -8.95 3.95 21.02
C ARG A 20 -7.46 3.67 21.01
N GLU A 21 -7.06 2.48 20.60
CA GLU A 21 -5.67 2.01 20.74
C GLU A 21 -4.74 2.54 19.65
N VAL A 22 -5.28 2.89 18.49
CA VAL A 22 -4.48 3.36 17.36
C VAL A 22 -4.74 4.84 17.11
N HIS A 23 -5.95 5.20 16.67
CA HIS A 23 -6.20 6.57 16.22
C HIS A 23 -6.16 7.61 17.36
N ALA A 24 -6.70 7.30 18.54
CA ALA A 24 -6.64 8.22 19.67
C ALA A 24 -5.21 8.33 20.25
N ARG A 25 -4.40 7.27 20.12
CA ARG A 25 -3.03 7.25 20.66
C ARG A 25 -2.01 7.93 19.74
N TYR A 26 -2.09 7.68 18.43
CA TYR A 26 -1.08 8.17 17.48
C TYR A 26 -1.55 9.40 16.70
N GLY A 27 -2.85 9.59 16.53
CA GLY A 27 -3.43 10.62 15.68
C GLY A 27 -3.45 10.26 14.20
N ALA A 28 -4.50 10.67 13.51
CA ALA A 28 -4.67 10.37 12.08
C ALA A 28 -3.57 11.02 11.22
N ASP A 29 -3.17 12.25 11.56
CA ASP A 29 -2.16 12.98 10.81
C ASP A 29 -0.79 12.31 10.91
N ALA A 30 -0.36 11.88 12.11
CA ALA A 30 0.91 11.19 12.29
C ALA A 30 0.93 9.83 11.56
N ILE A 31 -0.17 9.10 11.60
CA ILE A 31 -0.32 7.86 10.84
C ILE A 31 -0.20 8.13 9.33
N PHE A 32 -0.86 9.17 8.84
CA PHE A 32 -0.82 9.52 7.43
C PHE A 32 0.56 9.99 6.98
N GLU A 33 1.25 10.80 7.77
CA GLU A 33 2.63 11.24 7.50
C GLU A 33 3.58 10.05 7.40
N GLU A 34 3.45 9.07 8.28
CA GLU A 34 4.27 7.85 8.22
C GLU A 34 3.98 7.02 6.96
N ILE A 35 2.72 6.91 6.56
CA ILE A 35 2.35 6.25 5.30
C ILE A 35 3.00 6.95 4.10
N LEU A 36 2.96 8.29 4.05
CA LEU A 36 3.59 9.05 2.97
C LEU A 36 5.11 8.90 2.99
N ARG A 37 5.73 8.87 4.16
CA ARG A 37 7.16 8.65 4.32
C ARG A 37 7.58 7.28 3.76
N LEU A 38 6.84 6.22 4.08
CA LEU A 38 7.09 4.88 3.54
C LEU A 38 6.87 4.81 2.02
N GLN A 39 5.89 5.54 1.48
CA GLN A 39 5.71 5.63 0.03
C GLN A 39 6.89 6.35 -0.64
N ASP A 40 7.40 7.42 -0.04
CA ASP A 40 8.55 8.16 -0.57
C ASP A 40 9.81 7.28 -0.53
N HIS A 41 10.04 6.59 0.59
CA HIS A 41 11.13 5.64 0.73
C HIS A 41 11.06 4.50 -0.32
N PHE A 42 9.87 3.93 -0.56
CA PHE A 42 9.66 2.98 -1.66
C PHE A 42 10.04 3.56 -3.02
N LEU A 43 9.61 4.80 -3.32
CA LEU A 43 9.88 5.45 -4.60
C LEU A 43 11.36 5.77 -4.83
N GLU A 44 12.11 6.04 -3.76
CA GLU A 44 13.57 6.25 -3.82
C GLU A 44 14.32 4.97 -4.19
N HIS A 45 13.79 3.80 -3.81
CA HIS A 45 14.39 2.49 -4.09
C HIS A 45 13.84 1.83 -5.36
N LEU A 46 12.78 2.39 -5.96
CA LEU A 46 12.21 1.88 -7.22
C LEU A 46 13.03 2.38 -8.41
N ALA A 47 13.79 1.50 -9.03
CA ALA A 47 14.69 1.81 -10.15
C ALA A 47 14.24 1.21 -11.50
N HIS A 48 13.13 0.47 -11.54
CA HIS A 48 12.66 -0.20 -12.76
C HIS A 48 12.16 0.81 -13.80
N PRO A 49 12.72 0.83 -15.05
CA PRO A 49 12.45 1.89 -16.03
C PRO A 49 11.01 1.91 -16.55
N ASP A 50 10.34 0.76 -16.57
CA ASP A 50 8.98 0.63 -17.12
C ASP A 50 7.88 0.77 -16.07
N LEU A 51 8.24 0.74 -14.77
CA LEU A 51 7.30 0.93 -13.69
C LEU A 51 7.17 2.43 -13.37
N LYS A 52 5.99 2.98 -13.59
CA LYS A 52 5.77 4.43 -13.46
C LYS A 52 4.72 4.74 -12.40
N PRO A 53 5.12 5.36 -11.29
CA PRO A 53 4.17 5.79 -10.27
C PRO A 53 3.30 6.93 -10.80
N LEU A 54 2.00 6.89 -10.52
CA LEU A 54 1.15 8.07 -10.62
C LEU A 54 1.54 9.05 -9.52
N ARG A 55 1.97 10.23 -9.92
CA ARG A 55 2.43 11.27 -9.00
C ARG A 55 1.36 12.32 -8.79
N PHE A 56 1.10 12.63 -7.54
CA PHE A 56 0.20 13.69 -7.11
C PHE A 56 0.93 14.65 -6.20
N SER A 57 0.48 15.91 -6.15
CA SER A 57 0.95 16.86 -5.13
C SER A 57 0.57 16.33 -3.75
N ARG A 58 1.36 16.65 -2.71
CA ARG A 58 1.17 16.13 -1.34
C ARG A 58 -0.27 16.18 -0.85
N LYS A 59 -0.96 17.29 -1.09
CA LYS A 59 -2.36 17.48 -0.68
C LYS A 59 -3.38 16.57 -1.37
N HIS A 60 -2.99 15.91 -2.45
CA HIS A 60 -3.84 14.99 -3.22
C HIS A 60 -3.35 13.54 -3.14
N ARG A 61 -2.34 13.27 -2.35
CA ARG A 61 -1.89 11.88 -2.09
C ARG A 61 -2.85 11.18 -1.13
N SER A 62 -2.85 9.87 -1.20
CA SER A 62 -3.59 8.99 -0.29
C SER A 62 -2.68 7.90 0.25
N GLY A 63 -3.20 7.04 1.12
CA GLY A 63 -2.49 5.86 1.59
C GLY A 63 -2.21 4.80 0.50
N ILE A 64 -2.59 5.08 -0.75
CA ILE A 64 -2.42 4.17 -1.89
C ILE A 64 -1.56 4.85 -2.95
N LEU A 65 -0.48 4.19 -3.33
CA LEU A 65 0.32 4.53 -4.50
C LEU A 65 -0.09 3.62 -5.66
N ALA A 66 -0.44 4.21 -6.80
CA ALA A 66 -0.75 3.48 -8.02
C ALA A 66 0.49 3.44 -8.93
N LEU A 67 0.92 2.25 -9.30
CA LEU A 67 2.11 2.01 -10.11
C LEU A 67 1.69 1.41 -11.45
N TYR A 68 1.94 2.12 -12.54
CA TYR A 68 1.78 1.54 -13.87
C TYR A 68 2.79 0.41 -14.05
N CYS A 69 2.33 -0.72 -14.56
CA CYS A 69 3.12 -1.91 -14.80
C CYS A 69 2.69 -2.53 -16.13
N PRO A 70 3.57 -2.64 -17.15
CA PRO A 70 3.22 -3.20 -18.45
C PRO A 70 2.68 -4.63 -18.37
N ASP A 71 3.32 -5.49 -17.57
CA ASP A 71 2.83 -6.82 -17.24
C ASP A 71 2.29 -6.87 -15.80
N LEU A 72 1.13 -6.30 -15.62
CA LEU A 72 0.48 -6.19 -14.31
C LEU A 72 0.21 -7.56 -13.65
N LYS A 73 -0.15 -8.57 -14.45
CA LYS A 73 -0.44 -9.91 -13.93
C LYS A 73 0.84 -10.65 -13.55
N GLY A 74 1.86 -10.58 -14.39
CA GLY A 74 3.17 -11.17 -14.11
C GLY A 74 3.83 -10.52 -12.89
N CYS A 75 3.80 -9.20 -12.79
CA CYS A 75 4.29 -8.49 -11.62
C CYS A 75 3.58 -8.94 -10.33
N ALA A 76 2.24 -8.99 -10.33
CA ALA A 76 1.49 -9.41 -9.15
C ALA A 76 1.76 -10.88 -8.77
N ALA A 77 1.87 -11.77 -9.75
CA ALA A 77 2.21 -13.18 -9.53
C ALA A 77 3.63 -13.33 -8.94
N ALA A 78 4.62 -12.64 -9.52
CA ALA A 78 6.01 -12.68 -9.04
C ALA A 78 6.15 -12.14 -7.60
N LEU A 79 5.39 -11.12 -7.23
CA LEU A 79 5.35 -10.62 -5.86
C LEU A 79 4.73 -11.64 -4.90
N SER A 80 3.62 -12.27 -5.31
CA SER A 80 2.93 -13.26 -4.48
C SER A 80 3.81 -14.47 -4.15
N THR A 81 4.74 -14.87 -5.02
CA THR A 81 5.70 -15.97 -4.74
C THR A 81 6.73 -15.61 -3.66
N GLN A 82 6.81 -14.33 -3.29
CA GLN A 82 7.72 -13.80 -2.27
C GLN A 82 6.97 -13.30 -1.03
N ASP A 83 5.71 -13.71 -0.87
CA ASP A 83 4.80 -13.24 0.21
C ASP A 83 4.57 -11.72 0.21
N LEU A 84 4.78 -11.07 -0.94
CA LEU A 84 4.52 -9.64 -1.14
C LEU A 84 3.18 -9.46 -1.83
N ILE A 85 2.19 -8.94 -1.12
CA ILE A 85 0.82 -8.84 -1.63
C ILE A 85 0.55 -7.42 -2.09
N CYS A 86 0.44 -7.24 -3.42
CA CYS A 86 -0.03 -6.02 -4.05
C CYS A 86 -1.26 -6.32 -4.91
N SER A 87 -2.20 -5.38 -4.97
CA SER A 87 -3.48 -5.60 -5.66
C SER A 87 -3.50 -4.94 -7.04
N PRO A 88 -3.61 -5.73 -8.14
CA PRO A 88 -3.88 -5.16 -9.46
C PRO A 88 -5.29 -4.56 -9.49
N ARG A 89 -5.43 -3.31 -9.91
CA ARG A 89 -6.73 -2.66 -10.06
C ARG A 89 -6.68 -1.50 -11.04
N GLY A 90 -7.66 -1.44 -11.96
CA GLY A 90 -7.79 -0.32 -12.89
C GLY A 90 -6.58 -0.12 -13.81
N GLY A 91 -5.85 -1.19 -14.15
CA GLY A 91 -4.65 -1.10 -14.98
C GLY A 91 -3.36 -0.76 -14.21
N TYR A 92 -3.41 -0.66 -12.89
CA TYR A 92 -2.28 -0.31 -12.03
C TYR A 92 -2.06 -1.35 -10.94
N LEU A 93 -0.83 -1.50 -10.52
CA LEU A 93 -0.48 -2.20 -9.28
C LEU A 93 -0.64 -1.22 -8.11
N ARG A 94 -1.43 -1.60 -7.11
CA ARG A 94 -1.64 -0.79 -5.91
C ARG A 94 -0.64 -1.19 -4.84
N VAL A 95 0.19 -0.24 -4.45
CA VAL A 95 1.11 -0.33 -3.33
C VAL A 95 0.53 0.50 -2.18
N ALA A 96 0.25 -0.13 -1.05
CA ALA A 96 -0.45 0.49 0.06
C ALA A 96 0.25 0.18 1.39
N PRO A 97 1.45 0.72 1.64
CA PRO A 97 2.08 0.60 2.93
C PRO A 97 1.25 1.30 4.00
N HIS A 98 1.29 0.79 5.21
CA HIS A 98 0.62 1.40 6.34
C HIS A 98 1.64 1.68 7.45
N TYR A 99 1.27 2.47 8.46
CA TYR A 99 2.16 2.91 9.53
C TYR A 99 2.88 1.77 10.29
N TYR A 100 2.36 0.55 10.22
CA TYR A 100 2.96 -0.63 10.84
C TYR A 100 3.95 -1.38 9.94
N ASN A 101 4.10 -0.99 8.68
CA ASN A 101 5.14 -1.54 7.82
C ASN A 101 6.49 -0.91 8.14
N THR A 102 7.58 -1.64 7.84
CA THR A 102 8.94 -1.17 8.06
C THR A 102 9.59 -0.71 6.74
N GLU A 103 10.68 0.05 6.85
CA GLU A 103 11.48 0.45 5.68
C GLU A 103 12.00 -0.79 4.94
N GLU A 104 12.49 -1.80 5.65
CA GLU A 104 12.98 -3.03 5.05
C GLU A 104 11.91 -3.75 4.22
N GLN A 105 10.65 -3.72 4.66
CA GLN A 105 9.55 -4.33 3.91
C GLN A 105 9.27 -3.59 2.60
N VAL A 106 9.30 -2.26 2.61
CA VAL A 106 9.08 -1.49 1.37
C VAL A 106 10.30 -1.54 0.45
N GLU A 107 11.52 -1.67 0.98
CA GLU A 107 12.74 -1.93 0.20
C GLU A 107 12.68 -3.32 -0.46
N GLN A 108 12.26 -4.34 0.27
CA GLN A 108 12.06 -5.69 -0.29
C GLN A 108 11.06 -5.68 -1.46
N LEU A 109 9.95 -4.93 -1.32
CA LEU A 109 8.99 -4.74 -2.38
C LEU A 109 9.61 -4.05 -3.61
N ALA A 110 10.35 -2.96 -3.40
CA ALA A 110 11.03 -2.24 -4.47
C ALA A 110 12.06 -3.14 -5.18
N ALA A 111 12.87 -3.88 -4.41
CA ALA A 111 13.84 -4.83 -4.94
C ALA A 111 13.19 -5.96 -5.75
N ALA A 112 12.05 -6.50 -5.29
CA ALA A 112 11.30 -7.51 -6.02
C ALA A 112 10.76 -6.96 -7.35
N LEU A 113 10.21 -5.76 -7.34
CA LEU A 113 9.72 -5.07 -8.53
C LEU A 113 10.85 -4.72 -9.51
N ASN A 114 11.99 -4.30 -9.01
CA ASN A 114 13.17 -4.01 -9.86
C ASN A 114 13.67 -5.27 -10.61
N ARG A 115 13.41 -6.46 -10.08
CA ARG A 115 13.74 -7.74 -10.73
C ARG A 115 12.65 -8.25 -11.67
N SER A 116 11.40 -7.81 -11.50
CA SER A 116 10.23 -8.38 -12.19
C SER A 116 10.11 -8.01 -13.68
N GLY A 117 11.02 -7.29 -14.26
CA GLY A 117 11.03 -6.93 -15.66
C GLY A 117 12.23 -7.45 -16.44
N SER A 118 13.11 -8.20 -15.78
CA SER A 118 14.32 -8.76 -16.41
C SER A 118 14.10 -10.13 -17.04
N GLY A 119 12.85 -10.56 -17.16
CA GLY A 119 12.44 -11.75 -17.89
C GLY A 119 12.52 -11.49 -19.38
N ASN A 120 13.65 -11.76 -19.90
CA ASN A 120 14.00 -11.79 -21.31
C ASN A 120 13.23 -12.85 -22.09
N PRO A 121 13.16 -12.69 -23.43
CA PRO A 121 12.38 -13.41 -24.44
C PRO A 121 12.59 -14.89 -24.48
#